data_e0372393b70bf3d90b6ce8f277799b11
#
_entry.id   e0372393b70bf3d90b6ce8f277799b11
#
_cell.length_a   1.000
_cell.length_b   1.000
_cell.length_c   1.000
_cell.angle_alpha   90.00
_cell.angle_beta   90.00
_cell.angle_gamma   90.00
#
_symmetry.space_group_name_H-M   'P 1'
#
loop_
_entity.id
_entity.type
_entity.pdbx_description
1 polymer ?
#
loop_
_entity_poly.entity_id
_entity_poly.type
_entity_poly.pdbx_seq_one_letter_code
_entity_poly.pdbx_strand_id
1 'polypeptide(L)'
;MKSFKKLKVIAILSLFIFTGVAAVKQPVNLEFKNLQVLPKNITTDSLDKIMDGFNVQLGVDCKFCHVMDKKADSIIFDKDDKSEKEITRNMMRMTMDINKNYFQFNEEVTAQQVQAVTCYTCHKGKPMPEKEKKAVNNSPFNFKSN
;
A
#
# COMPACT_ATOMS: atom_id res chain seq x y z
N MET A 1 34.42 5.39 52.58
CA MET A 1 33.64 4.17 52.28
C MET A 1 32.27 4.42 51.60
N LYS A 2 31.57 5.54 51.82
CA LYS A 2 30.26 5.84 51.20
C LYS A 2 30.34 6.16 49.70
N SER A 3 31.45 6.71 49.19
CA SER A 3 31.62 7.09 47.77
C SER A 3 31.74 5.89 46.82
N PHE A 4 32.45 4.84 47.23
CA PHE A 4 32.62 3.63 46.41
C PHE A 4 31.32 2.84 46.18
N LYS A 5 30.37 2.87 47.12
CA LYS A 5 29.08 2.21 46.96
C LYS A 5 28.21 2.94 45.96
N LYS A 6 28.24 4.28 45.91
CA LYS A 6 27.51 5.09 44.92
C LYS A 6 28.06 4.87 43.52
N LEU A 7 29.39 4.76 43.35
CA LEU A 7 30.05 4.51 42.07
C LEU A 7 29.66 3.13 41.49
N LYS A 8 29.60 2.09 42.35
CA LYS A 8 29.17 0.74 41.91
C LYS A 8 27.70 0.70 41.49
N VAL A 9 26.81 1.41 42.16
CA VAL A 9 25.38 1.49 41.80
C VAL A 9 25.20 2.21 40.45
N ILE A 10 25.93 3.31 40.21
CA ILE A 10 25.87 4.03 38.93
C ILE A 10 26.41 3.15 37.79
N ALA A 11 27.50 2.41 38.01
CA ALA A 11 28.05 1.50 37.00
C ALA A 11 27.10 0.35 36.65
N ILE A 12 26.37 -0.21 37.63
CA ILE A 12 25.36 -1.25 37.40
C ILE A 12 24.15 -0.69 36.67
N LEU A 13 23.66 0.49 37.03
CA LEU A 13 22.54 1.16 36.35
C LEU A 13 22.89 1.51 34.90
N SER A 14 24.12 1.99 34.60
CA SER A 14 24.55 2.28 33.24
C SER A 14 24.66 1.01 32.39
N LEU A 15 25.06 -0.12 32.97
CA LEU A 15 25.12 -1.40 32.25
C LEU A 15 23.72 -1.89 31.87
N PHE A 16 22.70 -1.70 32.72
CA PHE A 16 21.31 -2.06 32.40
C PHE A 16 20.69 -1.16 31.29
N ILE A 17 21.06 0.11 31.23
CA ILE A 17 20.61 1.01 30.17
C ILE A 17 21.23 0.61 28.83
N PHE A 18 22.49 0.21 28.80
CA PHE A 18 23.20 -0.20 27.59
C PHE A 18 22.66 -1.52 26.99
N THR A 19 22.21 -2.46 27.83
CA THR A 19 21.65 -3.74 27.37
C THR A 19 20.18 -3.61 26.91
N GLY A 20 19.46 -2.58 27.36
CA GLY A 20 18.04 -2.37 26.99
C GLY A 20 17.84 -1.81 25.57
N VAL A 21 18.83 -1.18 24.97
CA VAL A 21 18.70 -0.52 23.65
C VAL A 21 18.89 -1.50 22.47
N ALA A 22 19.40 -2.71 22.71
CA ALA A 22 19.71 -3.67 21.64
C ALA A 22 18.51 -4.50 21.13
N ALA A 23 17.32 -4.29 21.64
CA ALA A 23 16.12 -5.08 21.28
C ALA A 23 15.15 -4.36 20.31
N VAL A 24 15.61 -3.38 19.55
CA VAL A 24 14.82 -2.89 18.43
C VAL A 24 14.84 -3.97 17.35
N LYS A 25 13.74 -4.73 17.25
CA LYS A 25 13.55 -5.70 16.16
C LYS A 25 13.72 -4.93 14.85
N GLN A 26 14.81 -5.20 14.14
CA GLN A 26 14.98 -4.76 12.78
C GLN A 26 13.77 -5.26 11.97
N PRO A 27 13.12 -4.42 11.17
CA PRO A 27 12.06 -4.91 10.29
C PRO A 27 12.65 -6.01 9.41
N VAL A 28 12.06 -7.20 9.45
CA VAL A 28 12.44 -8.29 8.55
C VAL A 28 12.15 -7.81 7.14
N ASN A 29 13.19 -7.53 6.39
CA ASN A 29 13.08 -7.12 4.99
C ASN A 29 12.82 -8.40 4.18
N LEU A 30 11.54 -8.80 4.09
CA LEU A 30 11.13 -9.90 3.24
C LEU A 30 11.27 -9.44 1.79
N GLU A 31 12.07 -10.16 1.01
CA GLU A 31 12.17 -9.91 -0.42
C GLU A 31 10.91 -10.46 -1.11
N PHE A 32 10.03 -9.58 -1.53
CA PHE A 32 8.84 -9.94 -2.27
C PHE A 32 9.19 -10.24 -3.74
N LYS A 33 8.86 -11.43 -4.21
CA LYS A 33 9.29 -11.95 -5.52
C LYS A 33 8.66 -11.24 -6.72
N ASN A 34 7.46 -10.67 -6.60
CA ASN A 34 6.69 -10.20 -7.76
C ASN A 34 6.06 -8.81 -7.56
N LEU A 35 6.79 -7.88 -6.95
CA LEU A 35 6.39 -6.47 -6.92
C LEU A 35 6.85 -5.78 -8.21
N GLN A 36 5.89 -5.28 -9.01
CA GLN A 36 6.16 -4.63 -10.29
C GLN A 36 5.83 -3.12 -10.29
N VAL A 37 4.94 -2.66 -9.42
CA VAL A 37 4.50 -1.26 -9.31
C VAL A 37 4.91 -0.67 -7.98
N LEU A 38 4.77 -1.43 -6.90
CA LEU A 38 5.16 -1.01 -5.56
C LEU A 38 6.68 -1.10 -5.37
N PRO A 39 7.27 -0.27 -4.48
CA PRO A 39 8.70 -0.32 -4.17
C PRO A 39 9.12 -1.69 -3.66
N LYS A 40 10.25 -2.21 -4.15
CA LYS A 40 10.74 -3.54 -3.75
C LYS A 40 11.16 -3.63 -2.28
N ASN A 41 11.49 -2.50 -1.68
CA ASN A 41 11.87 -2.38 -0.27
C ASN A 41 10.68 -2.05 0.67
N ILE A 42 9.46 -2.21 0.19
CA ILE A 42 8.26 -2.00 1.01
C ILE A 42 8.23 -2.98 2.20
N THR A 43 7.80 -2.52 3.36
CA THR A 43 7.62 -3.40 4.52
C THR A 43 6.37 -4.26 4.37
N THR A 44 6.35 -5.43 5.01
CA THR A 44 5.18 -6.33 5.03
C THR A 44 3.93 -5.60 5.51
N ASP A 45 4.02 -4.88 6.62
CA ASP A 45 2.90 -4.10 7.18
C ASP A 45 2.35 -3.05 6.19
N SER A 46 3.22 -2.39 5.44
CA SER A 46 2.80 -1.42 4.43
C SER A 46 2.15 -2.11 3.22
N LEU A 47 2.68 -3.26 2.79
CA LEU A 47 2.11 -4.03 1.70
C LEU A 47 0.72 -4.57 2.08
N ASP A 48 0.57 -5.12 3.28
CA ASP A 48 -0.70 -5.63 3.77
C ASP A 48 -1.77 -4.53 3.82
N LYS A 49 -1.43 -3.35 4.33
CA LYS A 49 -2.34 -2.18 4.33
C LYS A 49 -2.76 -1.75 2.92
N ILE A 50 -1.87 -1.83 1.94
CA ILE A 50 -2.21 -1.53 0.54
C ILE A 50 -3.16 -2.58 -0.02
N MET A 51 -2.92 -3.86 0.23
CA MET A 51 -3.80 -4.94 -0.23
C MET A 51 -5.18 -4.88 0.44
N ASP A 52 -5.25 -4.61 1.74
CA ASP A 52 -6.51 -4.37 2.44
C ASP A 52 -7.24 -3.14 1.87
N GLY A 53 -6.49 -2.09 1.54
CA GLY A 53 -7.03 -0.92 0.87
C GLY A 53 -7.68 -1.26 -0.48
N PHE A 54 -7.09 -2.14 -1.28
CA PHE A 54 -7.70 -2.62 -2.53
C PHE A 54 -8.97 -3.42 -2.28
N ASN A 55 -8.97 -4.31 -1.29
CA ASN A 55 -10.15 -5.09 -0.92
C ASN A 55 -11.35 -4.17 -0.60
N VAL A 56 -11.12 -3.14 0.19
CA VAL A 56 -12.16 -2.16 0.56
C VAL A 56 -12.59 -1.30 -0.64
N GLN A 57 -11.63 -0.77 -1.40
CA GLN A 57 -11.89 0.18 -2.48
C GLN A 57 -12.56 -0.46 -3.69
N LEU A 58 -12.35 -1.76 -3.91
CA LEU A 58 -12.91 -2.54 -5.01
C LEU A 58 -14.05 -3.48 -4.56
N GLY A 59 -14.27 -3.65 -3.24
CA GLY A 59 -15.28 -4.57 -2.71
C GLY A 59 -15.00 -6.03 -3.05
N VAL A 60 -13.73 -6.44 -2.98
CA VAL A 60 -13.27 -7.80 -3.32
C VAL A 60 -12.46 -8.41 -2.18
N ASP A 61 -12.11 -9.69 -2.30
CA ASP A 61 -11.18 -10.38 -1.41
C ASP A 61 -9.84 -10.70 -2.11
N CYS A 62 -8.89 -11.24 -1.36
CA CYS A 62 -7.56 -11.61 -1.87
C CYS A 62 -7.62 -12.57 -3.05
N LYS A 63 -8.63 -13.47 -3.08
CA LYS A 63 -8.79 -14.48 -4.12
C LYS A 63 -9.26 -13.90 -5.45
N PHE A 64 -9.72 -12.67 -5.46
CA PHE A 64 -10.09 -11.99 -6.71
C PHE A 64 -8.87 -11.80 -7.62
N CYS A 65 -7.73 -11.37 -7.06
CA CYS A 65 -6.49 -11.12 -7.80
C CYS A 65 -5.44 -12.23 -7.65
N HIS A 66 -5.48 -13.04 -6.58
CA HIS A 66 -4.47 -14.04 -6.27
C HIS A 66 -5.01 -15.47 -6.41
N VAL A 67 -4.14 -16.39 -6.77
CA VAL A 67 -4.49 -17.82 -7.00
C VAL A 67 -4.49 -18.57 -5.68
N MET A 68 -5.41 -19.54 -5.56
CA MET A 68 -5.42 -20.50 -4.44
C MET A 68 -4.65 -21.77 -4.81
N ASP A 69 -3.75 -22.20 -3.93
CA ASP A 69 -3.28 -23.58 -3.92
C ASP A 69 -4.31 -24.46 -3.22
N LYS A 70 -5.04 -25.25 -4.00
CA LYS A 70 -6.09 -26.13 -3.47
C LYS A 70 -5.55 -27.25 -2.59
N LYS A 71 -4.27 -27.65 -2.75
CA LYS A 71 -3.65 -28.71 -1.96
C LYS A 71 -3.17 -28.22 -0.60
N ALA A 72 -2.59 -27.01 -0.58
CA ALA A 72 -2.06 -26.39 0.63
C ALA A 72 -3.10 -25.50 1.34
N ASP A 73 -4.30 -25.31 0.77
CA ASP A 73 -5.33 -24.37 1.23
C ASP A 73 -4.76 -22.96 1.54
N SER A 74 -3.89 -22.48 0.66
CA SER A 74 -3.17 -21.22 0.83
C SER A 74 -3.22 -20.35 -0.43
N ILE A 75 -3.04 -19.04 -0.27
CA ILE A 75 -3.00 -18.10 -1.39
C ILE A 75 -1.57 -17.98 -1.90
N ILE A 76 -1.40 -18.07 -3.22
CA ILE A 76 -0.13 -17.89 -3.91
C ILE A 76 -0.09 -16.43 -4.39
N PHE A 77 0.67 -15.58 -3.69
CA PHE A 77 0.70 -14.14 -3.95
C PHE A 77 1.61 -13.73 -5.10
N ASP A 78 2.62 -14.50 -5.46
CA ASP A 78 3.63 -14.18 -6.46
C ASP A 78 3.29 -14.61 -7.89
N LYS A 79 2.26 -15.43 -8.10
CA LYS A 79 1.81 -15.83 -9.44
C LYS A 79 0.94 -14.77 -10.12
N ASP A 80 1.02 -14.72 -11.45
CA ASP A 80 0.27 -13.81 -12.33
C ASP A 80 -0.77 -14.56 -13.21
N ASP A 81 -1.30 -15.69 -12.72
CA ASP A 81 -2.24 -16.51 -13.47
C ASP A 81 -3.62 -15.86 -13.63
N LYS A 82 -3.92 -14.80 -12.87
CA LYS A 82 -5.18 -14.04 -12.94
C LYS A 82 -4.98 -12.69 -13.62
N SER A 83 -5.79 -12.44 -14.64
CA SER A 83 -5.79 -11.17 -15.39
C SER A 83 -6.10 -9.96 -14.53
N GLU A 84 -6.93 -10.13 -13.48
CA GLU A 84 -7.31 -9.09 -12.54
C GLU A 84 -6.10 -8.46 -11.84
N LYS A 85 -5.07 -9.25 -11.59
CA LYS A 85 -3.82 -8.77 -10.98
C LYS A 85 -3.07 -7.80 -11.90
N GLU A 86 -2.94 -8.11 -13.19
CA GLU A 86 -2.29 -7.22 -14.14
C GLU A 86 -3.16 -5.99 -14.46
N ILE A 87 -4.48 -6.17 -14.56
CA ILE A 87 -5.42 -5.05 -14.70
C ILE A 87 -5.25 -4.09 -13.51
N THR A 88 -5.17 -4.60 -12.29
CA THR A 88 -4.95 -3.78 -11.08
C THR A 88 -3.64 -3.02 -11.14
N ARG A 89 -2.53 -3.63 -11.60
CA ARG A 89 -1.24 -2.95 -11.81
C ARG A 89 -1.36 -1.79 -12.79
N ASN A 90 -2.09 -1.98 -13.88
CA ASN A 90 -2.32 -0.93 -14.87
C ASN A 90 -3.19 0.21 -14.30
N MET A 91 -4.23 -0.12 -13.52
CA MET A 91 -5.03 0.88 -12.82
C MET A 91 -4.22 1.65 -11.77
N MET A 92 -3.28 0.99 -11.06
CA MET A 92 -2.35 1.67 -10.15
C MET A 92 -1.49 2.70 -10.91
N ARG A 93 -0.87 2.31 -12.03
CA ARG A 93 -0.06 3.22 -12.86
C ARG A 93 -0.90 4.42 -13.32
N MET A 94 -2.09 4.17 -13.86
CA MET A 94 -3.01 5.23 -14.29
C MET A 94 -3.37 6.18 -13.14
N THR A 95 -3.72 5.66 -11.97
CA THR A 95 -4.09 6.48 -10.80
C THR A 95 -2.89 7.33 -10.33
N MET A 96 -1.69 6.74 -10.32
CA MET A 96 -0.45 7.46 -9.99
C MET A 96 -0.17 8.58 -11.01
N ASP A 97 -0.35 8.32 -12.29
CA ASP A 97 -0.15 9.30 -13.36
C ASP A 97 -1.16 10.45 -13.27
N ILE A 98 -2.42 10.16 -13.00
CA ILE A 98 -3.44 11.19 -12.79
C ILE A 98 -3.06 12.07 -11.60
N ASN A 99 -2.74 11.49 -10.45
CA ASN A 99 -2.37 12.25 -9.27
C ASN A 99 -1.11 13.09 -9.52
N LYS A 100 -0.09 12.50 -10.17
CA LYS A 100 1.17 13.19 -10.47
C LYS A 100 1.01 14.33 -11.46
N ASN A 101 0.25 14.15 -12.53
CA ASN A 101 0.23 15.10 -13.65
C ASN A 101 -0.86 16.17 -13.53
N TYR A 102 -1.93 15.88 -12.78
CA TYR A 102 -3.12 16.76 -12.74
C TYR A 102 -3.47 17.28 -11.36
N PHE A 103 -2.90 16.70 -10.28
CA PHE A 103 -3.20 17.07 -8.90
C PHE A 103 -1.94 17.41 -8.08
N GLN A 104 -0.92 17.98 -8.73
CA GLN A 104 0.24 18.52 -8.02
C GLN A 104 -0.12 19.90 -7.45
N PHE A 105 -0.46 19.93 -6.17
CA PHE A 105 -0.89 21.17 -5.53
C PHE A 105 0.26 22.06 -5.03
N ASN A 106 1.46 21.51 -4.77
CA ASN A 106 2.68 22.26 -4.40
C ASN A 106 3.91 21.36 -4.47
N GLU A 107 5.10 21.96 -4.66
CA GLU A 107 6.40 21.26 -4.65
C GLU A 107 6.75 20.63 -3.28
N GLU A 108 6.10 21.06 -2.19
CA GLU A 108 6.33 20.54 -0.82
C GLU A 108 5.50 19.30 -0.48
N VAL A 109 4.49 18.97 -1.27
CA VAL A 109 3.62 17.82 -0.99
C VAL A 109 4.01 16.65 -1.90
N THR A 110 4.58 15.60 -1.33
CA THR A 110 4.92 14.40 -2.09
C THR A 110 3.66 13.71 -2.62
N ALA A 111 3.75 13.09 -3.79
CA ALA A 111 2.65 12.35 -4.43
C ALA A 111 2.01 11.25 -3.55
N GLN A 112 2.66 10.88 -2.43
CA GLN A 112 2.14 9.96 -1.42
C GLN A 112 1.22 10.63 -0.38
N GLN A 113 1.27 11.95 -0.25
CA GLN A 113 0.53 12.69 0.78
C GLN A 113 -0.82 13.21 0.30
N VAL A 114 -1.01 13.41 -1.02
CA VAL A 114 -2.29 13.83 -1.58
C VAL A 114 -2.70 12.86 -2.69
N GLN A 115 -3.39 11.81 -2.32
CA GLN A 115 -4.11 10.98 -3.28
C GLN A 115 -5.48 11.60 -3.55
N ALA A 116 -5.53 12.60 -4.42
CA ALA A 116 -6.79 13.24 -4.83
C ALA A 116 -7.70 12.23 -5.55
N VAL A 117 -7.09 11.33 -6.34
CA VAL A 117 -7.78 10.21 -6.99
C VAL A 117 -7.29 8.90 -6.43
N THR A 118 -8.21 8.07 -5.97
CA THR A 118 -7.96 6.71 -5.47
C THR A 118 -8.76 5.71 -6.30
N CYS A 119 -8.55 4.41 -6.09
CA CYS A 119 -9.38 3.38 -6.71
C CYS A 119 -10.86 3.59 -6.38
N TYR A 120 -11.16 3.98 -5.14
CA TYR A 120 -12.53 4.24 -4.69
C TYR A 120 -13.22 5.37 -5.45
N THR A 121 -12.48 6.37 -5.92
CA THR A 121 -13.02 7.51 -6.68
C THR A 121 -13.84 7.05 -7.89
N CYS A 122 -13.36 6.03 -8.60
CA CYS A 122 -14.04 5.47 -9.77
C CYS A 122 -14.85 4.21 -9.44
N HIS A 123 -14.32 3.35 -8.58
CA HIS A 123 -14.88 2.02 -8.31
C HIS A 123 -15.98 2.02 -7.25
N LYS A 124 -15.93 2.92 -6.25
CA LYS A 124 -16.97 3.07 -5.20
C LYS A 124 -17.30 1.74 -4.49
N GLY A 125 -16.28 0.92 -4.20
CA GLY A 125 -16.44 -0.39 -3.57
C GLY A 125 -16.94 -1.49 -4.50
N LYS A 126 -16.76 -1.37 -5.83
CA LYS A 126 -17.12 -2.39 -6.83
C LYS A 126 -15.95 -2.66 -7.77
N PRO A 127 -15.69 -3.92 -8.17
CA PRO A 127 -14.55 -4.26 -9.02
C PRO A 127 -14.69 -3.69 -10.44
N MET A 128 -15.92 -3.42 -10.89
CA MET A 128 -16.23 -2.74 -12.15
C MET A 128 -16.94 -1.43 -11.85
N PRO A 129 -16.46 -0.27 -12.34
CA PRO A 129 -17.18 0.98 -12.23
C PRO A 129 -18.56 0.88 -12.86
N GLU A 130 -19.57 1.42 -12.19
CA GLU A 130 -20.90 1.48 -12.77
C GLU A 130 -20.92 2.43 -13.97
N LYS A 131 -21.38 1.93 -15.11
CA LYS A 131 -21.67 2.78 -16.25
C LYS A 131 -22.96 3.56 -15.92
N GLU A 132 -22.85 4.86 -15.69
CA GLU A 132 -24.02 5.72 -15.56
C GLU A 132 -24.78 5.74 -16.90
N LYS A 133 -25.87 5.01 -16.97
CA LYS A 133 -26.71 4.91 -18.19
C LYS A 133 -27.47 6.20 -18.55
N LYS A 134 -27.41 7.26 -17.70
CA LYS A 134 -28.27 8.44 -17.82
C LYS A 134 -27.60 9.79 -18.03
N ALA A 135 -26.27 9.90 -17.96
CA ALA A 135 -25.63 11.23 -17.97
C ALA A 135 -25.38 11.83 -19.36
N VAL A 136 -25.44 11.02 -20.44
CA VAL A 136 -25.01 11.49 -21.77
C VAL A 136 -26.04 12.43 -22.43
N ASN A 137 -27.33 12.31 -22.13
CA ASN A 137 -28.36 13.09 -22.84
C ASN A 137 -28.60 14.49 -22.27
N ASN A 138 -28.06 14.82 -21.08
CA ASN A 138 -28.24 16.13 -20.44
C ASN A 138 -26.91 16.76 -19.98
N SER A 139 -25.78 16.37 -20.57
CA SER A 139 -24.50 17.02 -20.24
C SER A 139 -24.50 18.44 -20.82
N PRO A 140 -24.27 19.48 -20.01
CA PRO A 140 -24.07 20.84 -20.50
C PRO A 140 -22.74 21.00 -21.28
N PHE A 141 -21.89 19.94 -21.24
CA PHE A 141 -20.60 19.93 -21.92
C PHE A 141 -20.69 19.12 -23.21
N ASN A 142 -20.59 19.80 -24.34
CA ASN A 142 -20.54 19.18 -25.66
C ASN A 142 -19.06 19.03 -26.06
N PHE A 143 -18.46 17.87 -25.76
CA PHE A 143 -17.11 17.56 -26.22
C PHE A 143 -17.16 17.20 -27.70
N LYS A 144 -16.81 18.15 -28.59
CA LYS A 144 -16.52 17.83 -29.98
C LYS A 144 -15.20 17.04 -30.03
N SER A 145 -15.27 15.79 -30.46
CA SER A 145 -14.07 15.05 -30.88
C SER A 145 -13.52 15.71 -32.15
N ASN A 146 -12.31 16.27 -32.04
CA ASN A 146 -11.52 16.64 -33.22
C ASN A 146 -10.92 15.39 -33.82
#